data_a09cdb7a6e58dbe5f2e2c87ef3e7d2ed
#
_entry.id   a09cdb7a6e58dbe5f2e2c87ef3e7d2ed
#
_cell.length_a   1.000
_cell.length_b   1.000
_cell.length_c   1.000
_cell.angle_alpha   90.00
_cell.angle_beta   90.00
_cell.angle_gamma   90.00
#
_symmetry.space_group_name_H-M   'P 1'
#
loop_
_entity.id
_entity.type
_entity.pdbx_description
1 polymer ?
#
loop_
_entity_poly.entity_id
_entity_poly.type
_entity_poly.pdbx_seq_one_letter_code
_entity_poly.pdbx_strand_id
1 'polypeptide(L)'
;SSAASDVYKRQESIYSKATIPVIAHEVGQYPVYPLWNEIDKYTGVLEARNLESLRQQAVKNHIEHQDRKFHEASGALQTILYKGLIENLLRTPSCAGFQMLSMTDYSGQGEALVGWLDSFWDSKGIITPEQFRCYSNDIVPLARFHKYTWQTDETFKAQIQVANYSDTTLI
;
A
#
# COMPACT_ATOMS: atom_id res chain seq x y z
N SER A 1 0.64 -18.82 -15.90
CA SER A 1 0.15 -19.23 -14.57
C SER A 1 0.08 -17.99 -13.68
N SER A 2 -1.05 -17.75 -13.14
CA SER A 2 -1.43 -16.53 -12.45
C SER A 2 -0.84 -16.45 -11.04
N ALA A 3 0.25 -15.74 -10.86
CA ALA A 3 0.82 -15.47 -9.53
C ALA A 3 -0.24 -14.94 -8.53
N ALA A 4 -1.18 -14.11 -8.98
CA ALA A 4 -2.24 -13.55 -8.14
C ALA A 4 -3.24 -14.61 -7.61
N SER A 5 -3.64 -15.61 -8.44
CA SER A 5 -4.55 -16.68 -7.98
C SER A 5 -3.87 -17.67 -7.04
N ASP A 6 -2.56 -17.84 -7.18
CA ASP A 6 -1.81 -18.79 -6.34
C ASP A 6 -1.52 -18.20 -4.97
N VAL A 7 -1.28 -16.89 -4.88
CA VAL A 7 -1.12 -16.17 -3.59
C VAL A 7 -2.40 -16.26 -2.76
N TYR A 8 -3.56 -16.03 -3.37
CA TYR A 8 -4.86 -16.14 -2.69
C TYR A 8 -5.11 -17.54 -2.12
N LYS A 9 -4.92 -18.57 -2.93
CA LYS A 9 -5.11 -19.97 -2.50
C LYS A 9 -4.19 -20.35 -1.35
N ARG A 10 -2.97 -19.84 -1.37
CA ARG A 10 -1.98 -20.05 -0.32
C ARG A 10 -2.39 -19.36 0.99
N GLN A 11 -2.86 -18.12 0.94
CA GLN A 11 -3.34 -17.40 2.13
C GLN A 11 -4.53 -18.09 2.76
N GLU A 12 -5.56 -18.44 1.99
CA GLU A 12 -6.73 -19.15 2.48
C GLU A 12 -6.34 -20.50 3.10
N SER A 13 -5.41 -21.23 2.50
CA SER A 13 -4.95 -22.53 3.04
C SER A 13 -4.22 -22.42 4.38
N ILE A 14 -3.68 -21.24 4.70
CA ILE A 14 -3.02 -20.96 5.98
C ILE A 14 -4.07 -20.52 7.01
N TYR A 15 -4.88 -19.53 6.68
CA TYR A 15 -5.84 -18.92 7.61
C TYR A 15 -7.00 -19.84 7.97
N SER A 16 -7.48 -20.67 7.04
CA SER A 16 -8.58 -21.62 7.27
C SER A 16 -8.27 -22.71 8.31
N LYS A 17 -6.99 -22.91 8.65
CA LYS A 17 -6.56 -23.85 9.69
C LYS A 17 -6.60 -23.28 11.10
N ALA A 18 -6.76 -21.98 11.22
CA ALA A 18 -6.78 -21.32 12.52
C ALA A 18 -8.14 -21.51 13.19
N THR A 19 -8.12 -21.76 14.52
CA THR A 19 -9.31 -21.88 15.36
C THR A 19 -9.70 -20.57 16.04
N ILE A 20 -8.91 -19.54 15.84
CA ILE A 20 -9.10 -18.18 16.36
C ILE A 20 -9.01 -17.17 15.21
N PRO A 21 -9.57 -15.96 15.34
CA PRO A 21 -9.42 -14.92 14.33
C PRO A 21 -7.95 -14.60 14.03
N VAL A 22 -7.59 -14.58 12.76
CA VAL A 22 -6.23 -14.26 12.30
C VAL A 22 -6.25 -12.93 11.57
N ILE A 23 -5.40 -12.01 12.01
CA ILE A 23 -5.22 -10.67 11.44
C ILE A 23 -3.85 -10.62 10.75
N ALA A 24 -3.81 -10.15 9.50
CA ALA A 24 -2.56 -9.87 8.81
C ALA A 24 -1.87 -8.67 9.47
N HIS A 25 -0.63 -8.85 9.93
CA HIS A 25 0.12 -7.83 10.64
C HIS A 25 1.20 -7.22 9.76
N GLU A 26 1.48 -5.92 9.97
CA GLU A 26 2.50 -5.15 9.24
C GLU A 26 2.32 -5.22 7.71
N VAL A 27 1.08 -5.07 7.26
CA VAL A 27 0.73 -5.13 5.85
C VAL A 27 1.30 -3.91 5.11
N GLY A 28 2.02 -4.16 4.02
CA GLY A 28 2.51 -3.12 3.13
C GLY A 28 4.03 -2.95 3.17
N GLN A 29 4.54 -1.91 3.80
CA GLN A 29 5.97 -1.56 3.83
C GLN A 29 6.54 -1.25 2.43
N TYR A 30 5.75 -0.58 1.59
CA TYR A 30 6.19 -0.11 0.27
C TYR A 30 6.69 1.33 0.38
N PRO A 31 8.00 1.59 0.25
CA PRO A 31 8.56 2.92 0.45
C PRO A 31 8.23 3.87 -0.70
N VAL A 32 8.08 5.14 -0.35
CA VAL A 32 7.95 6.25 -1.30
C VAL A 32 9.23 7.09 -1.26
N TYR A 33 9.71 7.51 -2.42
CA TYR A 33 10.88 8.38 -2.50
C TYR A 33 10.60 9.70 -1.78
N PRO A 34 11.50 10.18 -0.89
CA PRO A 34 11.26 11.39 -0.11
C PRO A 34 11.29 12.66 -0.96
N LEU A 35 10.58 13.68 -0.50
CA LEU A 35 10.73 15.05 -0.99
C LEU A 35 11.73 15.79 -0.10
N TRP A 36 12.65 16.54 -0.72
CA TRP A 36 13.72 17.23 0.04
C TRP A 36 13.21 18.36 0.93
N ASN A 37 12.05 18.93 0.64
CA ASN A 37 11.43 19.95 1.48
C ASN A 37 10.95 19.42 2.85
N GLU A 38 10.87 18.11 3.04
CA GLU A 38 10.59 17.52 4.35
C GLU A 38 11.73 17.79 5.34
N ILE A 39 12.96 17.92 4.87
CA ILE A 39 14.15 18.24 5.70
C ILE A 39 13.92 19.52 6.49
N ASP A 40 13.31 20.53 5.87
CA ASP A 40 13.08 21.85 6.48
C ASP A 40 12.05 21.83 7.62
N LYS A 41 11.28 20.74 7.76
CA LYS A 41 10.33 20.55 8.85
C LYS A 41 11.00 20.15 10.18
N TYR A 42 12.23 19.66 10.13
CA TYR A 42 12.98 19.24 11.30
C TYR A 42 13.61 20.45 12.02
N THR A 43 12.80 21.17 12.77
CA THR A 43 13.20 22.40 13.49
C THR A 43 13.49 22.20 14.97
N GLY A 44 13.35 20.96 15.47
CA GLY A 44 13.52 20.61 16.89
C GLY A 44 14.85 19.92 17.18
N VAL A 45 14.83 19.00 18.12
CA VAL A 45 16.02 18.23 18.56
C VAL A 45 16.35 17.06 17.62
N LEU A 46 15.40 16.63 16.80
CA LEU A 46 15.61 15.60 15.79
C LEU A 46 16.13 16.24 14.50
N GLU A 47 17.10 15.59 13.88
CA GLU A 47 17.67 15.97 12.60
C GLU A 47 17.23 14.98 11.53
N ALA A 48 17.04 15.46 10.30
CA ALA A 48 16.65 14.65 9.15
C ALA A 48 17.84 13.89 8.54
N ARG A 49 18.68 13.24 9.34
CA ARG A 49 19.97 12.65 8.90
C ARG A 49 19.81 11.62 7.78
N ASN A 50 18.76 10.83 7.81
CA ASN A 50 18.44 9.86 6.75
C ASN A 50 18.12 10.58 5.43
N LEU A 51 17.27 11.60 5.46
CA LEU A 51 16.88 12.36 4.27
C LEU A 51 18.08 13.16 3.71
N GLU A 52 18.89 13.77 4.58
CA GLU A 52 20.12 14.45 4.20
C GLU A 52 21.12 13.50 3.54
N SER A 53 21.30 12.30 4.08
CA SER A 53 22.15 11.27 3.49
C SER A 53 21.66 10.82 2.12
N LEU A 54 20.37 10.59 1.96
CA LEU A 54 19.75 10.23 0.68
C LEU A 54 19.91 11.38 -0.34
N ARG A 55 19.68 12.63 0.09
CA ARG A 55 19.88 13.81 -0.77
C ARG A 55 21.33 13.96 -1.22
N GLN A 56 22.30 13.76 -0.33
CA GLN A 56 23.72 13.78 -0.70
C GLN A 56 24.06 12.71 -1.74
N GLN A 57 23.50 11.53 -1.64
CA GLN A 57 23.66 10.49 -2.67
C GLN A 57 23.02 10.91 -4.00
N ALA A 58 21.84 11.53 -3.94
CA ALA A 58 21.16 12.03 -5.14
C ALA A 58 21.99 13.14 -5.83
N VAL A 59 22.58 14.07 -5.06
CA VAL A 59 23.51 15.10 -5.57
C VAL A 59 24.72 14.46 -6.23
N LYS A 60 25.35 13.47 -5.58
CA LYS A 60 26.51 12.77 -6.13
C LYS A 60 26.20 12.07 -7.46
N ASN A 61 24.96 11.62 -7.63
CA ASN A 61 24.50 10.96 -8.86
C ASN A 61 23.80 11.92 -9.84
N HIS A 62 23.78 13.22 -9.58
CA HIS A 62 23.17 14.26 -10.41
C HIS A 62 21.67 14.09 -10.67
N ILE A 63 20.93 13.51 -9.70
CA ILE A 63 19.48 13.23 -9.79
C ILE A 63 18.66 13.95 -8.72
N GLU A 64 19.25 14.82 -7.91
CA GLU A 64 18.60 15.52 -6.79
C GLU A 64 17.40 16.38 -7.22
N HIS A 65 17.41 16.86 -8.45
CA HIS A 65 16.35 17.67 -9.04
C HIS A 65 15.13 16.83 -9.50
N GLN A 66 15.19 15.52 -9.35
CA GLN A 66 14.14 14.59 -9.78
C GLN A 66 13.31 14.03 -8.61
N ASP A 67 13.51 14.52 -7.40
CA ASP A 67 12.83 14.04 -6.20
C ASP A 67 11.31 13.97 -6.37
N ARG A 68 10.68 15.01 -6.92
CA ARG A 68 9.23 15.01 -7.18
C ARG A 68 8.80 13.91 -8.16
N LYS A 69 9.54 13.68 -9.23
CA LYS A 69 9.23 12.62 -10.20
C LYS A 69 9.35 11.23 -9.59
N PHE A 70 10.39 11.01 -8.78
CA PHE A 70 10.57 9.74 -8.09
C PHE A 70 9.53 9.54 -7.00
N HIS A 71 9.16 10.60 -6.30
CA HIS A 71 8.08 10.59 -5.32
C HIS A 71 6.75 10.20 -5.97
N GLU A 72 6.35 10.87 -7.02
CA GLU A 72 5.10 10.60 -7.74
C GLU A 72 5.07 9.17 -8.31
N ALA A 73 6.16 8.72 -8.92
CA ALA A 73 6.23 7.38 -9.49
C ALA A 73 6.20 6.27 -8.42
N SER A 74 6.99 6.42 -7.34
CA SER A 74 7.01 5.45 -6.24
C SER A 74 5.71 5.47 -5.45
N GLY A 75 5.10 6.64 -5.25
CA GLY A 75 3.80 6.80 -4.59
C GLY A 75 2.66 6.16 -5.39
N ALA A 76 2.64 6.34 -6.71
CA ALA A 76 1.68 5.66 -7.58
C ALA A 76 1.83 4.13 -7.50
N LEU A 77 3.07 3.62 -7.51
CA LEU A 77 3.34 2.20 -7.33
C LEU A 77 2.90 1.72 -5.95
N GLN A 78 3.23 2.44 -4.88
CA GLN A 78 2.79 2.13 -3.52
C GLN A 78 1.28 1.96 -3.45
N THR A 79 0.52 2.90 -4.01
CA THR A 79 -0.96 2.88 -4.02
C THR A 79 -1.50 1.62 -4.70
N ILE A 80 -0.93 1.23 -5.84
CA ILE A 80 -1.32 0.02 -6.57
C ILE A 80 -1.03 -1.24 -5.74
N LEU A 81 0.14 -1.29 -5.10
CA LEU A 81 0.56 -2.43 -4.30
C LEU A 81 -0.29 -2.59 -3.03
N TYR A 82 -0.58 -1.48 -2.32
CA TYR A 82 -1.50 -1.51 -1.16
C TYR A 82 -2.91 -1.94 -1.55
N LYS A 83 -3.45 -1.38 -2.63
CA LYS A 83 -4.75 -1.79 -3.15
C LYS A 83 -4.78 -3.30 -3.43
N GLY A 84 -3.80 -3.81 -4.17
CA GLY A 84 -3.72 -5.23 -4.50
C GLY A 84 -3.62 -6.13 -3.27
N LEU A 85 -2.83 -5.73 -2.28
CA LEU A 85 -2.63 -6.47 -1.04
C LEU A 85 -3.90 -6.47 -0.16
N ILE A 86 -4.52 -5.31 0.07
CA ILE A 86 -5.74 -5.19 0.87
C ILE A 86 -6.89 -5.96 0.21
N GLU A 87 -7.11 -5.78 -1.08
CA GLU A 87 -8.15 -6.53 -1.80
C GLU A 87 -7.91 -8.05 -1.76
N ASN A 88 -6.64 -8.48 -1.75
CA ASN A 88 -6.31 -9.89 -1.62
C ASN A 88 -6.69 -10.45 -0.24
N LEU A 89 -6.46 -9.67 0.83
CA LEU A 89 -6.90 -10.03 2.18
C LEU A 89 -8.44 -10.05 2.28
N LEU A 90 -9.13 -9.08 1.69
CA LEU A 90 -10.59 -9.04 1.64
C LEU A 90 -11.20 -10.22 0.84
N ARG A 91 -10.45 -10.79 -0.12
CA ARG A 91 -10.84 -12.01 -0.85
C ARG A 91 -10.58 -13.30 -0.08
N THR A 92 -9.97 -13.23 1.09
CA THR A 92 -9.60 -14.38 1.91
C THR A 92 -10.60 -14.50 3.06
N PRO A 93 -11.65 -15.36 2.96
CA PRO A 93 -12.75 -15.40 3.94
C PRO A 93 -12.31 -15.71 5.36
N SER A 94 -11.23 -16.47 5.52
CA SER A 94 -10.67 -16.83 6.82
C SER A 94 -9.80 -15.74 7.45
N CYS A 95 -9.52 -14.63 6.73
CA CYS A 95 -8.78 -13.49 7.24
C CYS A 95 -9.74 -12.58 8.02
N ALA A 96 -9.48 -12.37 9.30
CA ALA A 96 -10.34 -11.54 10.16
C ALA A 96 -10.07 -10.05 10.04
N GLY A 97 -8.99 -9.64 9.36
CA GLY A 97 -8.63 -8.24 9.18
C GLY A 97 -7.15 -8.04 8.89
N PHE A 98 -6.73 -6.78 8.89
CA PHE A 98 -5.34 -6.42 8.67
C PHE A 98 -4.93 -5.18 9.47
N GLN A 99 -3.65 -5.06 9.72
CA GLN A 99 -3.01 -3.86 10.28
C GLN A 99 -1.91 -3.40 9.34
N MET A 100 -1.94 -2.13 9.00
CA MET A 100 -0.91 -1.53 8.15
C MET A 100 0.30 -1.12 8.98
N LEU A 101 1.48 -1.24 8.41
CA LEU A 101 2.69 -0.59 8.86
C LEU A 101 3.16 0.40 7.78
N SER A 102 3.00 1.65 7.91
CA SER A 102 2.18 2.44 8.83
C SER A 102 1.40 3.47 8.02
N MET A 103 0.50 4.25 8.64
CA MET A 103 -0.13 5.39 7.97
C MET A 103 0.87 6.53 7.76
N THR A 104 1.83 6.70 8.67
CA THR A 104 2.88 7.72 8.62
C THR A 104 4.24 7.09 8.40
N ASP A 105 5.17 7.88 7.91
CA ASP A 105 6.58 7.51 7.93
C ASP A 105 7.08 7.40 9.38
N TYR A 106 8.03 6.53 9.58
CA TYR A 106 8.64 6.32 10.89
C TYR A 106 10.08 6.83 10.89
N SER A 107 10.30 7.97 11.51
CA SER A 107 11.61 8.63 11.58
C SER A 107 12.66 7.85 12.39
N GLY A 108 12.23 6.93 13.25
CA GLY A 108 13.13 6.10 14.08
C GLY A 108 13.87 5.00 13.31
N GLN A 109 13.44 4.66 12.10
CA GLN A 109 14.05 3.65 11.23
C GLN A 109 14.50 4.26 9.91
N GLY A 110 15.26 5.23 9.88
CA GLY A 110 15.89 5.89 8.75
C GLY A 110 15.32 5.75 7.32
N GLU A 111 14.83 4.58 6.96
CA GLU A 111 14.33 4.24 5.63
C GLU A 111 12.85 3.79 5.63
N ALA A 112 12.16 3.89 6.77
CA ALA A 112 10.76 3.50 6.88
C ALA A 112 9.82 4.60 6.31
N LEU A 113 9.99 4.95 5.04
CA LEU A 113 9.22 5.95 4.30
C LEU A 113 7.97 5.32 3.67
N VAL A 114 7.25 4.50 4.44
CA VAL A 114 6.18 3.63 3.95
C VAL A 114 4.78 4.21 4.12
N GLY A 115 4.67 5.34 4.81
CA GLY A 115 3.40 6.02 5.07
C GLY A 115 2.82 6.74 3.85
N TRP A 116 1.54 7.04 3.90
CA TRP A 116 0.89 8.03 3.03
C TRP A 116 1.01 9.45 3.55
N LEU A 117 1.31 9.55 4.82
CA LEU A 117 1.67 10.79 5.50
C LEU A 117 3.17 10.76 5.80
N ASP A 118 3.79 11.91 5.84
CA ASP A 118 5.17 12.04 6.29
C ASP A 118 5.30 11.90 7.82
N SER A 119 6.51 12.03 8.36
CA SER A 119 6.75 11.93 9.80
C SER A 119 6.08 13.03 10.63
N PHE A 120 5.57 14.08 10.00
CA PHE A 120 4.85 15.19 10.61
C PHE A 120 3.33 15.11 10.43
N TRP A 121 2.82 14.00 9.88
CA TRP A 121 1.41 13.76 9.59
C TRP A 121 0.85 14.62 8.44
N ASP A 122 1.72 15.21 7.64
CA ASP A 122 1.32 15.91 6.43
C ASP A 122 1.15 14.91 5.27
N SER A 123 0.14 15.16 4.44
CA SER A 123 -0.09 14.31 3.27
C SER A 123 1.07 14.38 2.29
N LYS A 124 1.53 13.23 1.83
CA LYS A 124 2.49 13.12 0.73
C LYS A 124 1.88 13.40 -0.65
N GLY A 125 0.56 13.62 -0.72
CA GLY A 125 -0.14 13.87 -1.99
C GLY A 125 -0.25 12.65 -2.93
N ILE A 126 -0.02 11.45 -2.41
CA ILE A 126 0.02 10.21 -3.20
C ILE A 126 -1.36 9.64 -3.45
N ILE A 127 -2.25 9.75 -2.46
CA ILE A 127 -3.61 9.22 -2.48
C ILE A 127 -4.54 10.12 -1.69
N THR A 128 -5.80 10.19 -2.11
CA THR A 128 -6.84 10.86 -1.32
C THR A 128 -7.59 9.87 -0.43
N PRO A 129 -8.25 10.35 0.66
CA PRO A 129 -9.10 9.50 1.49
C PRO A 129 -10.19 8.78 0.68
N GLU A 130 -10.79 9.43 -0.30
CA GLU A 130 -11.83 8.86 -1.16
C GLU A 130 -11.27 7.72 -2.00
N GLN A 131 -10.08 7.88 -2.58
CA GLN A 131 -9.41 6.83 -3.35
C GLN A 131 -9.08 5.62 -2.46
N PHE A 132 -8.60 5.86 -1.24
CA PHE A 132 -8.31 4.80 -0.28
C PHE A 132 -9.57 4.03 0.10
N ARG A 133 -10.69 4.73 0.34
CA ARG A 133 -11.98 4.11 0.67
C ARG A 133 -12.55 3.24 -0.45
N CYS A 134 -12.10 3.38 -1.68
CA CYS A 134 -12.54 2.49 -2.77
C CYS A 134 -12.16 1.02 -2.55
N TYR A 135 -11.12 0.74 -1.76
CA TYR A 135 -10.65 -0.63 -1.49
C TYR A 135 -10.46 -0.95 0.01
N SER A 136 -10.71 0.01 0.89
CA SER A 136 -10.68 -0.16 2.34
C SER A 136 -11.88 0.52 2.97
N ASN A 137 -13.00 -0.20 3.01
CA ASN A 137 -14.29 0.27 3.51
C ASN A 137 -15.11 -0.93 3.98
N ASP A 138 -16.25 -0.67 4.61
CA ASP A 138 -17.17 -1.70 5.11
C ASP A 138 -17.73 -2.57 3.98
N ILE A 139 -17.94 -1.98 2.81
CA ILE A 139 -18.40 -2.69 1.61
C ILE A 139 -17.43 -2.40 0.47
N VAL A 140 -16.79 -3.44 -0.05
CA VAL A 140 -15.81 -3.32 -1.14
C VAL A 140 -16.14 -4.29 -2.26
N PRO A 141 -16.43 -3.80 -3.48
CA PRO A 141 -16.53 -4.65 -4.67
C PRO A 141 -15.14 -5.15 -5.07
N LEU A 142 -15.04 -6.42 -5.37
CA LEU A 142 -13.81 -7.12 -5.70
C LEU A 142 -13.93 -7.81 -7.04
N ALA A 143 -12.90 -7.73 -7.87
CA ALA A 143 -12.81 -8.48 -9.12
C ALA A 143 -11.70 -9.53 -9.03
N ARG A 144 -12.01 -10.75 -9.41
CA ARG A 144 -11.05 -11.85 -9.51
C ARG A 144 -10.86 -12.22 -10.97
N PHE A 145 -9.63 -12.12 -11.44
CA PHE A 145 -9.23 -12.43 -12.82
C PHE A 145 -7.83 -13.03 -12.84
N HIS A 146 -7.48 -13.68 -13.95
CA HIS A 146 -6.24 -14.47 -14.01
C HIS A 146 -4.96 -13.67 -14.25
N LYS A 147 -5.05 -12.50 -14.87
CA LYS A 147 -3.89 -11.66 -15.22
C LYS A 147 -4.31 -10.20 -15.33
N TYR A 148 -3.33 -9.29 -15.18
CA TYR A 148 -3.58 -7.84 -15.25
C TYR A 148 -3.42 -7.28 -16.67
N THR A 149 -2.68 -7.97 -17.54
CA THR A 149 -2.46 -7.53 -18.90
C THR A 149 -3.16 -8.45 -19.89
N TRP A 150 -3.93 -7.88 -20.80
CA TRP A 150 -4.75 -8.57 -21.80
C TRP A 150 -4.41 -8.05 -23.18
N GLN A 151 -4.42 -8.93 -24.19
CA GLN A 151 -4.30 -8.54 -25.58
C GLN A 151 -5.69 -8.18 -26.13
N THR A 152 -5.72 -7.43 -27.23
CA THR A 152 -6.98 -6.95 -27.81
C THR A 152 -7.87 -8.05 -28.40
N ASP A 153 -7.29 -9.19 -28.71
CA ASP A 153 -7.96 -10.40 -29.24
C ASP A 153 -8.37 -11.39 -28.14
N GLU A 154 -8.02 -11.12 -26.87
CA GLU A 154 -8.40 -11.95 -25.74
C GLU A 154 -9.74 -11.53 -25.15
N THR A 155 -10.48 -12.52 -24.63
CA THR A 155 -11.72 -12.26 -23.87
C THR A 155 -11.40 -12.04 -22.41
N PHE A 156 -11.67 -10.84 -21.88
CA PHE A 156 -11.59 -10.56 -20.44
C PHE A 156 -12.69 -11.31 -19.67
N LYS A 157 -12.30 -12.10 -18.68
CA LYS A 157 -13.21 -12.81 -17.79
C LYS A 157 -12.87 -12.49 -16.34
N ALA A 158 -13.84 -12.05 -15.57
CA ALA A 158 -13.68 -11.78 -14.15
C ALA A 158 -14.86 -12.33 -13.36
N GLN A 159 -14.59 -12.79 -12.13
CA GLN A 159 -15.59 -13.08 -11.12
C GLN A 159 -15.71 -11.88 -10.20
N ILE A 160 -16.90 -11.31 -10.09
CA ILE A 160 -17.18 -10.22 -9.17
C ILE A 160 -17.60 -10.79 -7.83
N GLN A 161 -17.04 -10.25 -6.77
CA GLN A 161 -17.34 -10.55 -5.37
C GLN A 161 -17.57 -9.24 -4.62
N VAL A 162 -18.21 -9.33 -3.47
CA VAL A 162 -18.36 -8.18 -2.55
C VAL A 162 -17.89 -8.63 -1.18
N ALA A 163 -16.91 -7.92 -0.62
CA ALA A 163 -16.61 -8.01 0.79
C ALA A 163 -17.60 -7.09 1.54
N ASN A 164 -18.35 -7.65 2.47
CA ASN A 164 -19.31 -6.91 3.29
C ASN A 164 -18.99 -7.13 4.77
N TYR A 165 -18.43 -6.12 5.40
CA TYR A 165 -18.15 -6.04 6.82
C TYR A 165 -19.09 -5.06 7.55
N SER A 166 -20.14 -4.60 6.85
CA SER A 166 -21.17 -3.74 7.44
C SER A 166 -22.20 -4.56 8.22
N ASP A 167 -22.99 -3.89 9.05
CA ASP A 167 -24.11 -4.49 9.79
C ASP A 167 -25.35 -4.75 8.90
N THR A 168 -25.26 -4.44 7.61
CA THR A 168 -26.39 -4.52 6.68
C THR A 168 -26.24 -5.70 5.72
N THR A 169 -27.29 -6.48 5.57
CA THR A 169 -27.36 -7.49 4.50
C THR A 169 -27.57 -6.78 3.16
N LEU A 170 -26.74 -7.08 2.18
CA LEU A 170 -26.92 -6.62 0.82
C LEU A 170 -27.95 -7.55 0.12
N ILE A 171 -28.97 -6.95 -0.47
CA ILE A 171 -30.03 -7.63 -1.22
C ILE A 171 -29.77 -7.44 -2.72
#